data_0ddea2710ffdc7d10c90f7f07c6cb26b
#
_entry.id   0ddea2710ffdc7d10c90f7f07c6cb26b
#
_cell.length_a   1.000
_cell.length_b   1.000
_cell.length_c   1.000
_cell.angle_alpha   90.00
_cell.angle_beta   90.00
_cell.angle_gamma   90.00
#
_symmetry.space_group_name_H-M   'P 1'
#
loop_
_entity.id
_entity.type
_entity.pdbx_description
1 polymer ?
#
loop_
_entity_poly.entity_id
_entity_poly.type
_entity_poly.pdbx_seq_one_letter_code
_entity_poly.pdbx_strand_id
1 'polypeptide(L)'
;MTKHIFALALAAAAATANAQDAPFGTEADAAYAADLWSVMEELRMVGAGMIHAIPYEGIEPHGLMLETFFTEGTVDGHTGTLIVKRNYGPAGVSADEVQAAPEEHLGSITVMFRREQGYDADNQDWFWVKYLPDGTLDQNPAGMQLAGRVAKGADAGCIACHSGSDNYLFTNAAITP
;
A
#
# COMPACT_ATOMS: atom_id res chain seq x y z
N MET A 1 16.45 -44.67 -53.73
CA MET A 1 17.10 -44.09 -52.49
C MET A 1 16.27 -42.91 -52.04
N THR A 2 15.33 -43.16 -51.16
CA THR A 2 14.39 -42.09 -50.67
C THR A 2 14.84 -41.68 -49.28
N LYS A 3 15.27 -40.39 -49.12
CA LYS A 3 15.71 -39.84 -47.87
C LYS A 3 14.49 -39.25 -47.15
N HIS A 4 14.13 -39.83 -46.01
CA HIS A 4 13.13 -39.26 -45.09
C HIS A 4 13.82 -38.26 -44.16
N ILE A 5 13.40 -37.01 -44.23
CA ILE A 5 13.81 -35.95 -43.31
C ILE A 5 12.75 -35.91 -42.19
N PHE A 6 13.14 -36.29 -40.99
CA PHE A 6 12.33 -36.11 -39.78
C PHE A 6 12.53 -34.68 -39.26
N ALA A 7 11.48 -33.87 -39.30
CA ALA A 7 11.45 -32.59 -38.65
C ALA A 7 11.05 -32.78 -37.19
N LEU A 8 11.98 -32.49 -36.29
CA LEU A 8 11.72 -32.47 -34.84
C LEU A 8 11.09 -31.11 -34.46
N ALA A 9 9.80 -31.10 -34.12
CA ALA A 9 9.13 -29.91 -33.61
C ALA A 9 9.44 -29.76 -32.11
N LEU A 10 10.20 -28.75 -31.77
CA LEU A 10 10.47 -28.38 -30.38
C LEU A 10 9.27 -27.56 -29.88
N ALA A 11 8.41 -28.16 -29.06
CA ALA A 11 7.34 -27.42 -28.34
C ALA A 11 7.94 -26.71 -27.14
N ALA A 12 8.05 -25.39 -27.24
CA ALA A 12 8.36 -24.53 -26.08
C ALA A 12 7.14 -24.45 -25.19
N ALA A 13 7.17 -25.13 -24.04
CA ALA A 13 6.19 -24.93 -22.98
C ALA A 13 6.51 -23.59 -22.30
N ALA A 14 5.70 -22.57 -22.56
CA ALA A 14 5.70 -21.35 -21.77
C ALA A 14 5.15 -21.69 -20.37
N ALA A 15 6.01 -21.67 -19.37
CA ALA A 15 5.59 -21.73 -17.99
C ALA A 15 4.86 -20.41 -17.66
N THR A 16 3.54 -20.45 -17.61
CA THR A 16 2.75 -19.38 -16.99
C THR A 16 3.05 -19.43 -15.50
N ALA A 17 3.85 -18.48 -14.98
CA ALA A 17 3.95 -18.26 -13.56
C ALA A 17 2.55 -17.94 -13.05
N ASN A 18 2.00 -18.81 -12.20
CA ASN A 18 0.71 -18.57 -11.58
C ASN A 18 0.83 -17.37 -10.63
N ALA A 19 0.18 -16.26 -10.98
CA ALA A 19 0.04 -15.07 -10.11
C ALA A 19 -0.69 -15.40 -8.80
N GLN A 20 -1.20 -16.61 -8.62
CA GLN A 20 -1.91 -17.07 -7.42
C GLN A 20 -0.99 -17.41 -6.23
N ASP A 21 0.31 -17.54 -6.41
CA ASP A 21 1.27 -17.85 -5.34
C ASP A 21 2.02 -16.61 -4.80
N ALA A 22 1.73 -15.43 -5.32
CA ALA A 22 2.32 -14.21 -4.80
C ALA A 22 1.77 -13.93 -3.40
N PRO A 23 2.61 -13.62 -2.40
CA PRO A 23 2.15 -13.35 -1.04
C PRO A 23 1.33 -12.05 -0.91
N PHE A 24 1.41 -11.18 -1.92
CA PHE A 24 0.68 -9.90 -2.03
C PHE A 24 0.70 -9.41 -3.49
N GLY A 25 -0.07 -8.36 -3.81
CA GLY A 25 -0.14 -7.77 -5.15
C GLY A 25 -0.90 -8.66 -6.16
N THR A 26 -1.80 -9.51 -5.68
CA THR A 26 -2.69 -10.31 -6.52
C THR A 26 -3.79 -9.45 -7.14
N GLU A 27 -4.48 -9.98 -8.16
CA GLU A 27 -5.66 -9.29 -8.74
C GLU A 27 -6.73 -9.02 -7.66
N ALA A 28 -6.91 -9.93 -6.70
CA ALA A 28 -7.84 -9.75 -5.60
C ALA A 28 -7.38 -8.64 -4.64
N ASP A 29 -6.08 -8.54 -4.34
CA ASP A 29 -5.54 -7.46 -3.53
C ASP A 29 -5.70 -6.11 -4.24
N ALA A 30 -5.47 -6.06 -5.55
CA ALA A 30 -5.64 -4.84 -6.34
C ALA A 30 -7.10 -4.39 -6.41
N ALA A 31 -8.04 -5.32 -6.59
CA ALA A 31 -9.48 -5.02 -6.57
C ALA A 31 -9.91 -4.46 -5.20
N TYR A 32 -9.51 -5.13 -4.11
CA TYR A 32 -9.80 -4.66 -2.76
C TYR A 32 -9.19 -3.28 -2.47
N ALA A 33 -7.99 -3.02 -2.96
CA ALA A 33 -7.36 -1.71 -2.84
C ALA A 33 -8.13 -0.62 -3.62
N ALA A 34 -8.72 -0.95 -4.78
CA ALA A 34 -9.55 0.00 -5.53
C ALA A 34 -10.85 0.34 -4.78
N ASP A 35 -11.49 -0.64 -4.14
CA ASP A 35 -12.67 -0.40 -3.30
C ASP A 35 -12.31 0.44 -2.07
N LEU A 36 -11.18 0.14 -1.43
CA LEU A 36 -10.66 0.94 -0.31
C LEU A 36 -10.33 2.39 -0.73
N TRP A 37 -9.80 2.59 -1.95
CA TRP A 37 -9.57 3.93 -2.49
C TRP A 37 -10.87 4.73 -2.59
N SER A 38 -11.93 4.11 -3.12
CA SER A 38 -13.26 4.73 -3.22
C SER A 38 -13.81 5.15 -1.86
N VAL A 39 -13.66 4.30 -0.84
CA VAL A 39 -14.03 4.63 0.55
C VAL A 39 -13.22 5.81 1.08
N MET A 40 -11.93 5.88 0.79
CA MET A 40 -11.09 7.01 1.21
C MET A 40 -11.45 8.32 0.48
N GLU A 41 -11.93 8.26 -0.76
CA GLU A 41 -12.47 9.43 -1.48
C GLU A 41 -13.76 9.94 -0.81
N GLU A 42 -14.70 9.04 -0.47
CA GLU A 42 -15.93 9.39 0.26
C GLU A 42 -15.63 10.03 1.62
N LEU A 43 -14.61 9.53 2.32
CA LEU A 43 -14.13 10.08 3.60
C LEU A 43 -13.26 11.34 3.42
N ARG A 44 -13.02 11.78 2.18
CA ARG A 44 -12.16 12.92 1.84
C ARG A 44 -10.73 12.78 2.36
N MET A 45 -10.24 11.55 2.44
CA MET A 45 -8.84 11.26 2.81
C MET A 45 -7.89 11.34 1.62
N VAL A 46 -8.43 11.21 0.40
CA VAL A 46 -7.70 11.25 -0.86
C VAL A 46 -8.53 11.98 -1.93
N GLY A 47 -7.95 12.20 -3.11
CA GLY A 47 -8.65 12.79 -4.25
C GLY A 47 -8.94 14.28 -4.10
N ALA A 48 -9.80 14.79 -4.98
CA ALA A 48 -10.16 16.19 -5.02
C ALA A 48 -10.96 16.61 -3.76
N GLY A 49 -10.51 17.66 -3.09
CA GLY A 49 -11.16 18.17 -1.89
C GLY A 49 -10.87 17.36 -0.63
N MET A 50 -9.77 16.61 -0.62
CA MET A 50 -9.28 15.94 0.58
C MET A 50 -9.08 16.94 1.74
N ILE A 51 -9.31 16.48 2.96
CA ILE A 51 -9.03 17.26 4.17
C ILE A 51 -7.53 17.26 4.45
N HIS A 52 -7.02 18.32 5.08
CA HIS A 52 -5.63 18.45 5.47
C HIS A 52 -5.49 18.50 6.99
N ALA A 53 -4.36 17.97 7.47
CA ALA A 53 -3.90 18.11 8.83
C ALA A 53 -2.64 18.99 8.87
N ILE A 54 -2.08 19.20 10.04
CA ILE A 54 -0.78 19.86 10.15
C ILE A 54 0.30 18.80 9.84
N PRO A 55 1.12 19.01 8.80
CA PRO A 55 2.21 18.10 8.49
C PRO A 55 3.23 18.07 9.63
N TYR A 56 3.82 16.91 9.83
CA TYR A 56 4.84 16.70 10.85
C TYR A 56 6.03 15.92 10.29
N GLU A 57 7.19 16.06 10.93
CA GLU A 57 8.39 15.33 10.53
C GLU A 57 8.20 13.82 10.67
N GLY A 58 8.49 13.12 9.59
CA GLY A 58 8.48 11.66 9.49
C GLY A 58 9.88 11.08 9.44
N ILE A 59 9.93 9.78 9.23
CA ILE A 59 11.16 9.04 9.01
C ILE A 59 11.00 8.11 7.81
N GLU A 60 12.11 7.84 7.13
CA GLU A 60 12.13 6.82 6.07
C GLU A 60 11.57 5.46 6.59
N PRO A 61 10.83 4.70 5.75
CA PRO A 61 10.64 4.91 4.31
C PRO A 61 9.39 5.69 3.92
N HIS A 62 8.68 6.32 4.86
CA HIS A 62 7.43 7.03 4.58
C HIS A 62 7.63 8.45 4.02
N GLY A 63 8.87 8.89 3.88
CA GLY A 63 9.17 10.28 3.56
C GLY A 63 9.41 11.11 4.82
N LEU A 64 9.88 12.34 4.62
CA LEU A 64 10.37 13.17 5.71
C LEU A 64 9.33 14.14 6.26
N MET A 65 8.19 14.28 5.58
CA MET A 65 7.06 15.09 6.03
C MET A 65 5.76 14.31 5.82
N LEU A 66 4.92 14.24 6.84
CA LEU A 66 3.76 13.35 6.88
C LEU A 66 2.49 14.07 7.35
N GLU A 67 1.35 13.65 6.81
CA GLU A 67 0.03 13.77 7.45
C GLU A 67 -0.50 12.37 7.75
N THR A 68 -1.08 12.15 8.92
CA THR A 68 -1.67 10.85 9.28
C THR A 68 -3.06 11.01 9.84
N PHE A 69 -3.98 10.19 9.35
CA PHE A 69 -5.38 10.17 9.74
C PHE A 69 -5.73 8.79 10.28
N PHE A 70 -6.47 8.77 11.39
CA PHE A 70 -7.01 7.56 12.00
C PHE A 70 -8.53 7.68 11.99
N THR A 71 -9.19 6.70 11.37
CA THR A 71 -10.65 6.64 11.27
C THR A 71 -11.12 5.20 11.14
N GLU A 72 -12.39 5.01 10.85
CA GLU A 72 -12.97 3.75 10.40
C GLU A 72 -13.42 3.88 8.95
N GLY A 73 -13.36 2.79 8.20
CA GLY A 73 -13.89 2.67 6.86
C GLY A 73 -14.71 1.40 6.70
N THR A 74 -15.61 1.37 5.74
CA THR A 74 -16.39 0.17 5.42
C THR A 74 -16.10 -0.25 3.99
N VAL A 75 -15.47 -1.40 3.82
CA VAL A 75 -15.14 -2.01 2.53
C VAL A 75 -15.82 -3.38 2.45
N ASP A 76 -16.55 -3.66 1.39
CA ASP A 76 -17.30 -4.92 1.19
C ASP A 76 -18.19 -5.30 2.38
N GLY A 77 -18.77 -4.31 3.05
CA GLY A 77 -19.64 -4.53 4.21
C GLY A 77 -18.91 -4.80 5.53
N HIS A 78 -17.57 -4.86 5.53
CA HIS A 78 -16.76 -4.95 6.74
C HIS A 78 -16.29 -3.55 7.17
N THR A 79 -16.58 -3.18 8.42
CA THR A 79 -16.07 -1.94 9.03
C THR A 79 -14.83 -2.24 9.86
N GLY A 80 -13.75 -1.52 9.57
CA GLY A 80 -12.48 -1.69 10.26
C GLY A 80 -11.71 -0.39 10.44
N THR A 81 -10.70 -0.43 11.29
CA THR A 81 -9.79 0.70 11.49
C THR A 81 -9.05 1.01 10.19
N LEU A 82 -9.08 2.26 9.80
CA LEU A 82 -8.43 2.81 8.62
C LEU A 82 -7.38 3.85 9.03
N ILE A 83 -6.15 3.65 8.60
CA ILE A 83 -5.05 4.58 8.83
C ILE A 83 -4.51 5.01 7.48
N VAL A 84 -4.58 6.30 7.20
CA VAL A 84 -4.11 6.89 5.96
C VAL A 84 -2.94 7.81 6.27
N LYS A 85 -1.79 7.53 5.67
CA LYS A 85 -0.59 8.34 5.83
C LYS A 85 -0.18 8.90 4.46
N ARG A 86 -0.21 10.21 4.32
CA ARG A 86 0.29 10.91 3.14
C ARG A 86 1.76 11.24 3.35
N ASN A 87 2.56 10.89 2.36
CA ASN A 87 4.01 10.97 2.41
C ASN A 87 4.46 12.06 1.45
N TYR A 88 5.05 13.11 1.97
CA TYR A 88 5.46 14.30 1.23
C TYR A 88 6.96 14.36 1.04
N GLY A 89 7.38 14.97 -0.07
CA GLY A 89 8.76 15.17 -0.47
C GLY A 89 8.91 16.42 -1.34
N PRO A 90 10.11 16.68 -1.88
CA PRO A 90 11.36 15.94 -1.66
C PRO A 90 11.98 16.13 -0.27
N ALA A 91 13.12 15.48 -0.03
CA ALA A 91 13.87 15.67 1.20
C ALA A 91 14.16 17.17 1.45
N GLY A 92 13.90 17.62 2.67
CA GLY A 92 14.07 19.02 3.08
C GLY A 92 12.84 19.90 2.88
N VAL A 93 11.71 19.36 2.33
CA VAL A 93 10.46 20.10 2.30
C VAL A 93 10.00 20.39 3.73
N SER A 94 9.54 21.61 3.97
CA SER A 94 9.02 22.07 5.27
C SER A 94 7.52 21.83 5.40
N ALA A 95 7.00 21.87 6.63
CA ALA A 95 5.57 21.80 6.88
C ALA A 95 4.81 22.96 6.23
N ASP A 96 5.39 24.16 6.23
CA ASP A 96 4.79 25.34 5.62
C ASP A 96 4.66 25.21 4.09
N GLU A 97 5.67 24.65 3.42
CA GLU A 97 5.63 24.37 1.98
C GLU A 97 4.55 23.32 1.65
N VAL A 98 4.49 22.25 2.42
CA VAL A 98 3.44 21.22 2.25
C VAL A 98 2.05 21.83 2.49
N GLN A 99 1.85 22.65 3.50
CA GLN A 99 0.57 23.32 3.74
C GLN A 99 0.18 24.27 2.61
N ALA A 100 1.15 24.98 2.03
CA ALA A 100 0.90 25.93 0.96
C ALA A 100 0.52 25.25 -0.37
N ALA A 101 1.11 24.08 -0.67
CA ALA A 101 0.93 23.36 -1.93
C ALA A 101 1.00 21.83 -1.73
N PRO A 102 0.06 21.22 -0.98
CA PRO A 102 0.16 19.81 -0.59
C PRO A 102 0.19 18.87 -1.80
N GLU A 103 -0.54 19.18 -2.87
CA GLU A 103 -0.58 18.33 -4.07
C GLU A 103 0.75 18.33 -4.82
N GLU A 104 1.53 19.42 -4.75
CA GLU A 104 2.84 19.51 -5.42
C GLU A 104 3.91 18.67 -4.69
N HIS A 105 3.71 18.42 -3.40
CA HIS A 105 4.65 17.71 -2.55
C HIS A 105 4.24 16.27 -2.25
N LEU A 106 3.01 15.86 -2.55
CA LEU A 106 2.53 14.50 -2.30
C LEU A 106 3.27 13.48 -3.18
N GLY A 107 4.05 12.62 -2.55
CA GLY A 107 4.82 11.59 -3.24
C GLY A 107 4.13 10.22 -3.26
N SER A 108 3.47 9.86 -2.18
CA SER A 108 2.73 8.59 -2.09
C SER A 108 1.75 8.61 -0.90
N ILE A 109 0.85 7.62 -0.89
CA ILE A 109 -0.11 7.43 0.19
C ILE A 109 0.02 5.98 0.67
N THR A 110 0.40 5.79 1.93
CA THR A 110 0.46 4.46 2.55
C THR A 110 -0.74 4.28 3.47
N VAL A 111 -1.37 3.12 3.37
CA VAL A 111 -2.62 2.84 4.07
C VAL A 111 -2.53 1.50 4.78
N MET A 112 -3.09 1.45 5.98
CA MET A 112 -3.38 0.24 6.72
C MET A 112 -4.88 0.17 6.96
N PHE A 113 -5.50 -0.94 6.60
CA PHE A 113 -6.91 -1.20 6.87
C PHE A 113 -7.05 -2.53 7.61
N ARG A 114 -7.77 -2.51 8.72
CA ARG A 114 -7.99 -3.73 9.49
C ARG A 114 -9.16 -4.51 8.90
N ARG A 115 -8.84 -5.62 8.27
CA ARG A 115 -9.80 -6.52 7.65
C ARG A 115 -10.51 -7.41 8.68
N GLU A 116 -11.44 -8.20 8.18
CA GLU A 116 -12.17 -9.21 8.94
C GLU A 116 -11.22 -10.20 9.63
N GLN A 117 -11.66 -10.71 10.77
CA GLN A 117 -10.90 -11.68 11.56
C GLN A 117 -10.53 -12.91 10.70
N GLY A 118 -9.25 -13.23 10.71
CA GLY A 118 -8.68 -14.38 10.00
C GLY A 118 -8.12 -14.06 8.62
N TYR A 119 -8.17 -12.80 8.18
CA TYR A 119 -7.50 -12.37 6.93
C TYR A 119 -5.99 -12.60 6.99
N ASP A 120 -5.36 -12.17 8.06
CA ASP A 120 -3.94 -12.36 8.36
C ASP A 120 -3.70 -12.33 9.86
N ALA A 121 -4.20 -13.34 10.56
CA ALA A 121 -4.21 -13.39 12.04
C ALA A 121 -2.81 -13.22 12.67
N ASP A 122 -1.76 -13.71 11.99
CA ASP A 122 -0.36 -13.54 12.45
C ASP A 122 0.08 -12.09 12.48
N ASN A 123 -0.56 -11.22 11.66
CA ASN A 123 -0.26 -9.80 11.54
C ASN A 123 -1.49 -8.94 11.87
N GLN A 124 -2.34 -9.40 12.80
CA GLN A 124 -3.50 -8.69 13.34
C GLN A 124 -4.53 -8.27 12.26
N ASP A 125 -4.62 -9.04 11.19
CA ASP A 125 -5.56 -8.86 10.08
C ASP A 125 -5.39 -7.53 9.32
N TRP A 126 -4.20 -6.95 9.32
CA TRP A 126 -3.92 -5.74 8.57
C TRP A 126 -3.74 -6.01 7.08
N PHE A 127 -4.50 -5.26 6.26
CA PHE A 127 -4.28 -5.06 4.84
C PHE A 127 -3.39 -3.82 4.63
N TRP A 128 -2.36 -3.97 3.83
CA TRP A 128 -1.36 -2.93 3.57
C TRP A 128 -1.44 -2.51 2.13
N VAL A 129 -1.37 -1.21 1.87
CA VAL A 129 -1.33 -0.73 0.49
C VAL A 129 -0.55 0.57 0.38
N LYS A 130 0.14 0.72 -0.76
CA LYS A 130 0.80 1.96 -1.14
C LYS A 130 0.28 2.41 -2.49
N TYR A 131 -0.26 3.62 -2.52
CA TYR A 131 -0.72 4.28 -3.73
C TYR A 131 0.23 5.39 -4.15
N LEU A 132 0.25 5.67 -5.45
CA LEU A 132 0.71 6.93 -6.02
C LEU A 132 -0.35 8.03 -5.80
N PRO A 133 -0.02 9.30 -5.97
CA PRO A 133 -0.97 10.41 -5.73
C PRO A 133 -2.26 10.34 -6.56
N ASP A 134 -2.23 9.69 -7.71
CA ASP A 134 -3.36 9.50 -8.62
C ASP A 134 -4.25 8.29 -8.29
N GLY A 135 -3.94 7.56 -7.21
CA GLY A 135 -4.69 6.38 -6.78
C GLY A 135 -4.24 5.07 -7.42
N THR A 136 -3.29 5.09 -8.34
CA THR A 136 -2.70 3.85 -8.86
C THR A 136 -1.82 3.19 -7.81
N LEU A 137 -1.73 1.85 -7.87
CA LEU A 137 -0.89 1.10 -6.94
C LEU A 137 0.60 1.29 -7.27
N ASP A 138 1.38 1.62 -6.25
CA ASP A 138 2.84 1.60 -6.34
C ASP A 138 3.35 0.16 -6.43
N GLN A 139 4.56 -0.01 -6.94
CA GLN A 139 5.18 -1.31 -7.17
C GLN A 139 6.54 -1.40 -6.48
N ASN A 140 6.90 -2.61 -6.07
CA ASN A 140 8.26 -2.89 -5.65
C ASN A 140 9.22 -2.99 -6.87
N PRO A 141 10.54 -3.05 -6.66
CA PRO A 141 11.51 -3.16 -7.76
C PRO A 141 11.32 -4.42 -8.65
N ALA A 142 10.60 -5.42 -8.19
CA ALA A 142 10.25 -6.61 -8.97
C ALA A 142 8.95 -6.47 -9.77
N GLY A 143 8.30 -5.29 -9.73
CA GLY A 143 7.06 -5.00 -10.44
C GLY A 143 5.80 -5.53 -9.76
N MET A 144 5.88 -6.01 -8.51
CA MET A 144 4.71 -6.44 -7.76
C MET A 144 4.00 -5.25 -7.13
N GLN A 145 2.68 -5.18 -7.30
CA GLN A 145 1.85 -4.14 -6.70
C GLN A 145 1.87 -4.22 -5.18
N LEU A 146 2.02 -3.09 -4.52
CA LEU A 146 2.11 -3.00 -3.07
C LEU A 146 0.70 -2.94 -2.45
N ALA A 147 -0.02 -4.06 -2.52
CA ALA A 147 -1.34 -4.24 -1.92
C ALA A 147 -1.47 -5.65 -1.33
N GLY A 148 -2.15 -5.80 -0.20
CA GLY A 148 -2.35 -7.08 0.47
C GLY A 148 -1.44 -7.27 1.68
N ARG A 149 -0.92 -8.48 1.87
CA ARG A 149 0.02 -8.85 2.94
C ARG A 149 1.45 -8.48 2.56
N VAL A 150 1.68 -7.19 2.34
CA VAL A 150 2.91 -6.67 1.74
C VAL A 150 4.13 -7.06 2.55
N ALA A 151 5.01 -7.82 1.91
CA ALA A 151 6.26 -8.35 2.46
C ALA A 151 6.06 -9.30 3.68
N LYS A 152 4.94 -10.04 3.73
CA LYS A 152 4.75 -11.10 4.74
C LYS A 152 5.88 -12.12 4.66
N GLY A 153 6.54 -12.37 5.80
CA GLY A 153 7.65 -13.32 5.91
C GLY A 153 9.00 -12.82 5.35
N ALA A 154 9.09 -11.58 4.91
CA ALA A 154 10.35 -10.96 4.50
C ALA A 154 11.03 -10.23 5.66
N ASP A 155 12.34 -10.05 5.58
CA ASP A 155 13.13 -9.36 6.59
C ASP A 155 12.97 -7.83 6.53
N ALA A 156 12.35 -7.30 5.48
CA ALA A 156 12.11 -5.87 5.27
C ALA A 156 10.78 -5.62 4.56
N GLY A 157 10.19 -4.45 4.77
CA GLY A 157 8.92 -4.02 4.18
C GLY A 157 7.88 -3.67 5.23
N CYS A 158 6.63 -3.48 4.81
CA CYS A 158 5.57 -2.97 5.68
C CYS A 158 5.41 -3.79 6.97
N ILE A 159 5.11 -5.08 6.83
CA ILE A 159 4.87 -5.98 7.96
C ILE A 159 6.11 -6.09 8.85
N ALA A 160 7.29 -6.33 8.27
CA ALA A 160 8.52 -6.53 9.03
C ALA A 160 8.85 -5.30 9.90
N CYS A 161 8.72 -4.09 9.35
CA CYS A 161 8.96 -2.86 10.09
C CYS A 161 7.88 -2.63 11.17
N HIS A 162 6.60 -2.74 10.81
CA HIS A 162 5.48 -2.45 11.70
C HIS A 162 5.30 -3.47 12.81
N SER A 163 5.73 -4.72 12.63
CA SER A 163 5.72 -5.75 13.69
C SER A 163 6.60 -5.42 14.91
N GLY A 164 7.46 -4.40 14.78
CA GLY A 164 8.23 -3.86 15.91
C GLY A 164 7.41 -3.03 16.91
N SER A 165 6.11 -2.82 16.65
CA SER A 165 5.17 -2.15 17.56
C SER A 165 4.02 -3.07 17.93
N ASP A 166 3.55 -3.01 19.20
CA ASP A 166 2.55 -3.91 19.76
C ASP A 166 1.25 -4.01 18.95
N ASN A 167 0.82 -2.92 18.33
CA ASN A 167 -0.39 -2.85 17.52
C ASN A 167 -0.08 -2.60 16.03
N TYR A 168 1.17 -2.82 15.59
CA TYR A 168 1.63 -2.43 14.26
C TYR A 168 1.55 -0.91 14.01
N LEU A 169 1.28 -0.11 15.06
CA LEU A 169 1.08 1.32 14.95
C LEU A 169 2.25 2.08 15.55
N PHE A 170 2.85 2.93 14.74
CA PHE A 170 3.77 3.95 15.21
C PHE A 170 2.98 5.25 15.36
N THR A 171 2.75 5.68 16.60
CA THR A 171 2.13 6.97 16.91
C THR A 171 3.22 7.98 17.25
N ASN A 172 3.13 9.18 16.69
CA ASN A 172 3.93 10.29 17.18
C ASN A 172 3.30 10.78 18.49
N ALA A 173 4.11 11.03 19.53
CA ALA A 173 3.64 11.56 20.83
C ALA A 173 2.89 12.90 20.71
N ALA A 174 3.06 13.62 19.59
CA ALA A 174 2.31 14.83 19.28
C ALA A 174 0.85 14.58 18.82
N ILE A 175 0.47 13.32 18.54
CA ILE A 175 -0.85 12.93 18.02
C ILE A 175 -1.71 12.25 19.10
N THR A 176 -1.12 11.90 20.23
CA THR A 176 -1.86 11.35 21.38
C THR A 176 -2.60 12.50 22.08
N PRO A 177 -3.95 12.45 22.17
CA PRO A 177 -4.74 13.43 22.91
C PRO A 177 -4.45 13.41 24.40
#